data_b2a95d9e30370c62ab914de16f3e11ed
#
_entry.id   b2a95d9e30370c62ab914de16f3e11ed
#
_cell.length_a   1.000
_cell.length_b   1.000
_cell.length_c   1.000
_cell.angle_alpha   90.00
_cell.angle_beta   90.00
_cell.angle_gamma   90.00
#
_symmetry.space_group_name_H-M   'P 1'
#
loop_
_entity.id
_entity.type
_entity.pdbx_description
1 polymer ?
#
loop_
_entity_poly.entity_id
_entity_poly.type
_entity_poly.pdbx_seq_one_letter_code
_entity_poly.pdbx_strand_id
1 'polypeptide(L)'
;MINPAVDDLAVHVGTARACGLLGRSRAGHYRAKNPPPARPQTPRPAPVNKLTGAERAHVLAVLTSQEFADKSVAQAWATLLDEGTYLCSQSTMHRILHENDMAGERRRQATHPPRARPELVATGPGQVWSWDITKLRGPDRGVYYDLYVVLDIFSRFAVAWTIAAREDAQIAKNMLEHAMGIHGVPEAIHADRGTSMTSRPVAQLLVDLGVARSHSRPHVSNDNPYSEAAFKTLKYAPVFPERFGSLADARAFAGQFFSYYNHEHRHSGIGLHTPASVHYGTVGQVRAQRQFTLDAAYAAHPERFGNRRPEPPRLPQAAWINQPSQEALIQTA
;
A
#
# COMPACT_ATOMS: atom_id res chain seq x y z
N MET A 1 -2.79 26.24 -25.79
CA MET A 1 -1.51 26.27 -26.55
C MET A 1 -1.66 26.23 -28.07
N ILE A 2 -2.79 25.83 -28.68
CA ILE A 2 -2.95 25.72 -30.16
C ILE A 2 -3.30 27.08 -30.82
N ASN A 3 -4.03 27.98 -30.13
CA ASN A 3 -4.44 29.27 -30.73
C ASN A 3 -3.26 30.23 -31.01
N PRO A 4 -2.30 30.43 -30.11
CA PRO A 4 -1.12 31.22 -30.40
C PRO A 4 -0.33 30.68 -31.59
N ALA A 5 -0.15 29.36 -31.69
CA ALA A 5 0.55 28.72 -32.79
C ALA A 5 -0.14 28.93 -34.16
N VAL A 6 -1.49 29.02 -34.19
CA VAL A 6 -2.22 29.37 -35.40
C VAL A 6 -1.98 30.83 -35.79
N ASP A 7 -1.97 31.77 -34.83
CA ASP A 7 -1.72 33.18 -35.09
C ASP A 7 -0.30 33.42 -35.61
N ASP A 8 0.70 32.78 -35.03
CA ASP A 8 2.10 32.87 -35.45
C ASP A 8 2.29 32.33 -36.88
N LEU A 9 1.73 31.16 -37.15
CA LEU A 9 1.83 30.53 -38.50
C LEU A 9 1.00 31.30 -39.57
N ALA A 10 -0.09 31.91 -39.13
CA ALA A 10 -0.99 32.67 -40.04
C ALA A 10 -0.32 33.88 -40.67
N VAL A 11 0.68 34.48 -40.03
CA VAL A 11 1.47 35.60 -40.59
C VAL A 11 2.21 35.19 -41.86
N HIS A 12 2.62 33.92 -41.94
CA HIS A 12 3.44 33.41 -43.05
C HIS A 12 2.62 32.73 -44.17
N VAL A 13 1.56 32.00 -43.81
CA VAL A 13 0.83 31.16 -44.75
C VAL A 13 -0.67 31.47 -44.85
N GLY A 14 -1.15 32.45 -44.10
CA GLY A 14 -2.56 32.82 -44.03
C GLY A 14 -3.35 31.92 -43.06
N THR A 15 -4.39 32.48 -42.39
CA THR A 15 -5.16 31.83 -41.34
C THR A 15 -5.82 30.52 -41.77
N ALA A 16 -6.31 30.44 -43.02
CA ALA A 16 -6.96 29.24 -43.52
C ALA A 16 -6.01 28.05 -43.57
N ARG A 17 -4.80 28.28 -44.10
CA ARG A 17 -3.76 27.25 -44.25
C ARG A 17 -3.11 26.89 -42.92
N ALA A 18 -2.88 27.87 -42.04
CA ALA A 18 -2.39 27.68 -40.68
C ALA A 18 -3.34 26.79 -39.87
N CYS A 19 -4.65 27.05 -39.93
CA CYS A 19 -5.65 26.22 -39.29
C CYS A 19 -5.65 24.78 -39.83
N GLY A 20 -5.55 24.61 -41.15
CA GLY A 20 -5.48 23.28 -41.77
C GLY A 20 -4.24 22.48 -41.34
N LEU A 21 -3.06 23.11 -41.33
CA LEU A 21 -1.80 22.49 -40.97
C LEU A 21 -1.78 22.04 -39.49
N LEU A 22 -2.45 22.79 -38.60
CA LEU A 22 -2.52 22.52 -37.16
C LEU A 22 -3.79 21.72 -36.77
N GLY A 23 -4.54 21.19 -37.75
CA GLY A 23 -5.71 20.35 -37.49
C GLY A 23 -6.89 21.06 -36.81
N ARG A 24 -6.98 22.40 -36.93
CA ARG A 24 -8.02 23.21 -36.27
C ARG A 24 -9.02 23.80 -37.28
N SER A 25 -10.31 23.78 -36.94
CA SER A 25 -11.30 24.44 -37.76
C SER A 25 -11.18 25.96 -37.69
N ARG A 26 -11.27 26.68 -38.82
CA ARG A 26 -11.29 28.18 -38.85
C ARG A 26 -12.36 28.76 -37.94
N ALA A 27 -13.56 28.19 -37.95
CA ALA A 27 -14.67 28.62 -37.11
C ALA A 27 -14.33 28.49 -35.62
N GLY A 28 -13.63 27.40 -35.22
CA GLY A 28 -13.13 27.18 -33.84
C GLY A 28 -12.08 28.21 -33.44
N HIS A 29 -11.16 28.56 -34.35
CA HIS A 29 -10.13 29.57 -34.11
C HIS A 29 -10.74 30.96 -33.87
N TYR A 30 -11.61 31.44 -34.77
CA TYR A 30 -12.27 32.74 -34.65
C TYR A 30 -13.23 32.82 -33.46
N ARG A 31 -13.94 31.71 -33.13
CA ARG A 31 -14.79 31.67 -31.90
C ARG A 31 -13.99 31.74 -30.61
N ALA A 32 -12.77 31.23 -30.61
CA ALA A 32 -11.88 31.34 -29.46
C ALA A 32 -11.25 32.73 -29.37
N LYS A 33 -11.00 33.41 -30.47
CA LYS A 33 -10.46 34.79 -30.55
C LYS A 33 -11.50 35.83 -30.20
N ASN A 34 -12.74 35.62 -30.63
CA ASN A 34 -13.90 36.48 -30.33
C ASN A 34 -15.00 35.61 -29.67
N PRO A 35 -14.88 35.26 -28.40
CA PRO A 35 -15.91 34.49 -27.72
C PRO A 35 -17.22 35.30 -27.71
N PRO A 36 -18.35 34.63 -28.03
CA PRO A 36 -19.65 35.32 -27.93
C PRO A 36 -19.86 35.81 -26.50
N PRO A 37 -20.57 36.93 -26.32
CA PRO A 37 -20.87 37.46 -24.99
C PRO A 37 -21.54 36.37 -24.15
N ALA A 38 -21.13 36.26 -22.88
CA ALA A 38 -21.72 35.26 -21.97
C ALA A 38 -23.24 35.48 -21.94
N ARG A 39 -24.00 34.44 -22.34
CA ARG A 39 -25.46 34.51 -22.23
C ARG A 39 -25.82 34.70 -20.76
N PRO A 40 -26.70 35.68 -20.42
CA PRO A 40 -27.20 35.78 -19.08
C PRO A 40 -27.76 34.44 -18.62
N GLN A 41 -27.25 33.89 -17.56
CA GLN A 41 -27.80 32.66 -16.97
C GLN A 41 -29.14 33.00 -16.31
N THR A 42 -30.21 32.95 -17.08
CA THR A 42 -31.56 32.99 -16.50
C THR A 42 -31.72 31.76 -15.59
N PRO A 43 -32.02 31.95 -14.32
CA PRO A 43 -32.26 30.82 -13.43
C PRO A 43 -33.33 29.91 -14.04
N ARG A 44 -33.04 28.62 -14.17
CA ARG A 44 -34.05 27.67 -14.67
C ARG A 44 -35.25 27.68 -13.70
N PRO A 45 -36.47 27.77 -14.17
CA PRO A 45 -37.63 27.68 -13.30
C PRO A 45 -37.57 26.36 -12.51
N ALA A 46 -37.96 26.41 -11.24
CA ALA A 46 -38.00 25.21 -10.42
C ALA A 46 -38.95 24.16 -11.05
N PRO A 47 -38.54 22.90 -11.12
CA PRO A 47 -39.44 21.84 -11.63
C PRO A 47 -40.77 21.81 -10.86
N VAL A 48 -41.88 21.56 -11.56
CA VAL A 48 -43.22 21.55 -10.99
C VAL A 48 -43.37 20.54 -9.83
N ASN A 49 -42.56 19.46 -9.89
CA ASN A 49 -42.54 18.38 -8.87
C ASN A 49 -41.53 18.61 -7.75
N LYS A 50 -40.94 19.80 -7.63
CA LYS A 50 -39.98 20.13 -6.57
C LYS A 50 -40.76 20.30 -5.26
N LEU A 51 -40.38 19.54 -4.21
CA LEU A 51 -40.89 19.72 -2.87
C LEU A 51 -40.65 21.15 -2.36
N THR A 52 -41.67 21.74 -1.73
CA THR A 52 -41.56 23.01 -1.03
C THR A 52 -40.60 22.93 0.17
N GLY A 53 -40.19 24.06 0.70
CA GLY A 53 -39.37 24.09 1.91
C GLY A 53 -40.02 23.43 3.13
N ALA A 54 -41.36 23.62 3.27
CA ALA A 54 -42.14 23.02 4.36
C ALA A 54 -42.21 21.49 4.22
N GLU A 55 -42.47 20.96 3.01
CA GLU A 55 -42.49 19.50 2.76
C GLU A 55 -41.11 18.88 3.01
N ARG A 56 -40.04 19.54 2.62
CA ARG A 56 -38.67 19.04 2.89
C ARG A 56 -38.35 19.02 4.37
N ALA A 57 -38.77 20.05 5.13
CA ALA A 57 -38.60 20.08 6.58
C ALA A 57 -39.42 18.98 7.26
N HIS A 58 -40.63 18.70 6.77
CA HIS A 58 -41.44 17.62 7.26
C HIS A 58 -40.79 16.24 7.01
N VAL A 59 -40.30 15.98 5.79
CA VAL A 59 -39.58 14.73 5.48
C VAL A 59 -38.35 14.55 6.39
N LEU A 60 -37.60 15.63 6.63
CA LEU A 60 -36.44 15.59 7.52
C LEU A 60 -36.85 15.28 8.96
N ALA A 61 -37.89 15.94 9.47
CA ALA A 61 -38.39 15.72 10.82
C ALA A 61 -38.88 14.26 11.03
N VAL A 62 -39.60 13.70 10.06
CA VAL A 62 -40.04 12.29 10.10
C VAL A 62 -38.81 11.36 10.11
N LEU A 63 -37.84 11.54 9.20
CA LEU A 63 -36.68 10.69 9.12
C LEU A 63 -35.77 10.79 10.35
N THR A 64 -35.79 11.88 11.09
CA THR A 64 -35.01 12.09 12.31
C THR A 64 -35.78 11.82 13.60
N SER A 65 -37.05 11.44 13.51
CA SER A 65 -37.85 11.06 14.65
C SER A 65 -37.27 9.83 15.36
N GLN A 66 -37.63 9.65 16.62
CA GLN A 66 -37.21 8.50 17.44
C GLN A 66 -37.52 7.14 16.77
N GLU A 67 -38.62 7.09 16.02
CA GLU A 67 -39.08 5.89 15.34
C GLU A 67 -38.23 5.49 14.13
N PHE A 68 -37.69 6.49 13.39
CA PHE A 68 -36.97 6.28 12.12
C PHE A 68 -35.47 6.63 12.20
N ALA A 69 -35.00 7.18 13.32
CA ALA A 69 -33.64 7.68 13.43
C ALA A 69 -32.56 6.61 13.20
N ASP A 70 -32.80 5.36 13.53
CA ASP A 70 -31.89 4.22 13.39
C ASP A 70 -32.20 3.30 12.19
N LYS A 71 -33.33 3.57 11.48
CA LYS A 71 -33.73 2.81 10.30
C LYS A 71 -33.04 3.33 9.05
N SER A 72 -32.72 2.46 8.11
CA SER A 72 -32.27 2.88 6.77
C SER A 72 -33.42 3.64 6.06
N VAL A 73 -33.05 4.50 5.10
CA VAL A 73 -34.02 5.25 4.28
C VAL A 73 -35.01 4.31 3.61
N ALA A 74 -34.53 3.16 3.11
CA ALA A 74 -35.39 2.16 2.47
C ALA A 74 -36.43 1.55 3.46
N GLN A 75 -35.97 1.26 4.70
CA GLN A 75 -36.88 0.76 5.75
C GLN A 75 -37.91 1.81 6.18
N ALA A 76 -37.46 3.06 6.41
CA ALA A 76 -38.36 4.15 6.77
C ALA A 76 -39.38 4.39 5.66
N TRP A 77 -38.97 4.40 4.40
CA TRP A 77 -39.87 4.55 3.25
C TRP A 77 -40.90 3.42 3.16
N ALA A 78 -40.48 2.16 3.33
CA ALA A 78 -41.37 1.02 3.30
C ALA A 78 -42.39 1.05 4.46
N THR A 79 -41.94 1.35 5.69
CA THR A 79 -42.82 1.48 6.86
C THR A 79 -43.87 2.56 6.63
N LEU A 80 -43.50 3.73 6.14
CA LEU A 80 -44.45 4.82 5.84
C LEU A 80 -45.46 4.41 4.77
N LEU A 81 -45.08 3.64 3.75
CA LEU A 81 -46.00 3.12 2.76
C LEU A 81 -46.98 2.11 3.36
N ASP A 82 -46.53 1.23 4.23
CA ASP A 82 -47.37 0.26 4.92
C ASP A 82 -48.41 0.96 5.82
N GLU A 83 -48.05 2.12 6.36
CA GLU A 83 -48.93 3.02 7.14
C GLU A 83 -49.83 3.91 6.25
N GLY A 84 -49.77 3.75 4.93
CA GLY A 84 -50.56 4.55 3.99
C GLY A 84 -50.04 5.96 3.75
N THR A 85 -48.78 6.27 4.14
CA THR A 85 -48.17 7.60 4.03
C THR A 85 -47.10 7.63 2.96
N TYR A 86 -47.27 8.45 1.91
CA TYR A 86 -46.27 8.70 0.90
C TYR A 86 -45.74 10.14 1.01
N LEU A 87 -44.48 10.32 1.38
CA LEU A 87 -43.85 11.64 1.49
C LEU A 87 -43.08 12.02 0.19
N CYS A 88 -42.21 11.17 -0.26
CA CYS A 88 -41.42 11.34 -1.48
C CYS A 88 -40.66 10.06 -1.84
N SER A 89 -39.92 10.07 -2.94
CA SER A 89 -39.09 8.92 -3.32
C SER A 89 -37.88 8.74 -2.38
N GLN A 90 -37.38 7.51 -2.27
CA GLN A 90 -36.14 7.20 -1.51
C GLN A 90 -34.97 8.08 -1.92
N SER A 91 -34.79 8.32 -3.24
CA SER A 91 -33.74 9.19 -3.76
C SER A 91 -33.85 10.63 -3.25
N THR A 92 -35.09 11.13 -3.06
CA THR A 92 -35.32 12.45 -2.51
C THR A 92 -35.03 12.48 -1.00
N MET A 93 -35.40 11.44 -0.27
CA MET A 93 -35.05 11.29 1.15
C MET A 93 -33.55 11.27 1.37
N HIS A 94 -32.80 10.49 0.58
CA HIS A 94 -31.34 10.48 0.63
C HIS A 94 -30.73 11.86 0.35
N ARG A 95 -31.25 12.60 -0.63
CA ARG A 95 -30.76 13.92 -0.97
C ARG A 95 -31.02 14.92 0.17
N ILE A 96 -32.21 14.88 0.79
CA ILE A 96 -32.54 15.74 1.93
C ILE A 96 -31.59 15.45 3.11
N LEU A 97 -31.33 14.20 3.43
CA LEU A 97 -30.37 13.83 4.48
C LEU A 97 -28.96 14.28 4.15
N HIS A 98 -28.52 14.13 2.89
CA HIS A 98 -27.19 14.57 2.45
C HIS A 98 -27.02 16.10 2.57
N GLU A 99 -28.02 16.87 2.17
CA GLU A 99 -28.02 18.34 2.27
C GLU A 99 -27.98 18.86 3.73
N ASN A 100 -28.35 18.01 4.69
CA ASN A 100 -28.32 18.30 6.13
C ASN A 100 -27.20 17.56 6.88
N ASP A 101 -26.19 17.04 6.17
CA ASP A 101 -25.05 16.28 6.71
C ASP A 101 -25.44 15.04 7.54
N MET A 102 -26.63 14.47 7.27
CA MET A 102 -27.21 13.32 7.96
C MET A 102 -27.20 12.03 7.10
N ALA A 103 -26.41 12.00 6.02
CA ALA A 103 -26.35 10.87 5.09
C ALA A 103 -25.47 9.70 5.56
N GLY A 104 -24.84 9.80 6.72
CA GLY A 104 -23.99 8.74 7.29
C GLY A 104 -24.78 7.50 7.77
N GLU A 105 -24.05 6.50 8.28
CA GLU A 105 -24.65 5.31 8.87
C GLU A 105 -25.54 5.70 10.06
N ARG A 106 -26.82 5.45 9.95
CA ARG A 106 -27.86 5.86 10.93
C ARG A 106 -28.02 4.88 12.09
N ARG A 107 -27.56 3.63 11.90
CA ARG A 107 -27.56 2.63 12.96
C ARG A 107 -26.41 2.88 13.92
N ARG A 108 -26.60 2.56 15.19
CA ARG A 108 -25.51 2.57 16.20
C ARG A 108 -24.50 1.46 15.92
N GLN A 109 -23.84 1.50 14.79
CA GLN A 109 -22.64 0.70 14.55
C GLN A 109 -21.46 1.45 15.17
N ALA A 110 -20.64 0.73 15.92
CA ALA A 110 -19.37 1.29 16.39
C ALA A 110 -18.57 1.74 15.16
N THR A 111 -18.52 3.05 14.92
CA THR A 111 -17.61 3.62 13.95
C THR A 111 -16.22 3.43 14.52
N HIS A 112 -15.50 2.44 14.00
CA HIS A 112 -14.09 2.32 14.34
C HIS A 112 -13.39 3.55 13.74
N PRO A 113 -12.69 4.35 14.57
CA PRO A 113 -11.88 5.45 14.05
C PRO A 113 -10.93 4.91 12.98
N PRO A 114 -10.63 5.68 11.93
CA PRO A 114 -9.66 5.27 10.93
C PRO A 114 -8.36 4.91 11.65
N ARG A 115 -7.91 3.66 11.45
CA ARG A 115 -6.69 3.18 12.11
C ARG A 115 -5.51 3.96 11.55
N ALA A 116 -4.68 4.48 12.46
CA ALA A 116 -3.45 5.16 12.09
C ALA A 116 -2.60 4.24 11.18
N ARG A 117 -2.06 4.80 10.13
CA ARG A 117 -1.12 4.14 9.24
C ARG A 117 0.13 3.80 10.05
N PRO A 118 0.56 2.53 10.13
CA PRO A 118 1.78 2.19 10.84
C PRO A 118 2.98 2.78 10.08
N GLU A 119 3.79 3.58 10.75
CA GLU A 119 4.99 4.18 10.21
C GLU A 119 6.18 3.70 11.02
N LEU A 120 7.07 2.93 10.39
CA LEU A 120 8.28 2.43 11.02
C LEU A 120 9.48 2.72 10.13
N VAL A 121 10.59 3.08 10.74
CA VAL A 121 11.87 3.31 10.07
C VAL A 121 12.96 2.46 10.71
N ALA A 122 13.81 1.88 9.89
CA ALA A 122 15.05 1.26 10.30
C ALA A 122 16.22 1.95 9.57
N THR A 123 17.21 2.41 10.31
CA THR A 123 18.44 3.03 9.81
C THR A 123 19.64 2.09 9.91
N GLY A 124 19.44 0.94 10.51
CA GLY A 124 20.42 -0.12 10.67
C GLY A 124 19.78 -1.50 10.85
N PRO A 125 20.58 -2.57 10.75
CA PRO A 125 20.12 -3.93 11.03
C PRO A 125 19.69 -4.09 12.48
N GLY A 126 18.74 -5.00 12.75
CA GLY A 126 18.29 -5.36 14.08
C GLY A 126 17.26 -4.43 14.70
N GLN A 127 16.93 -3.30 14.07
CA GLN A 127 15.98 -2.34 14.64
C GLN A 127 14.53 -2.75 14.43
N VAL A 128 14.13 -3.07 13.21
CA VAL A 128 12.75 -3.41 12.89
C VAL A 128 12.68 -4.72 12.13
N TRP A 129 11.90 -5.64 12.63
CA TRP A 129 11.63 -6.91 11.96
C TRP A 129 10.21 -6.92 11.38
N SER A 130 10.08 -7.52 10.20
CA SER A 130 8.81 -7.83 9.56
C SER A 130 8.57 -9.33 9.66
N TRP A 131 7.37 -9.72 10.07
CA TRP A 131 6.99 -11.12 10.22
C TRP A 131 5.72 -11.43 9.43
N ASP A 132 5.73 -12.59 8.76
CA ASP A 132 4.57 -13.06 8.01
C ASP A 132 4.57 -14.59 7.89
N ILE A 133 3.39 -15.16 7.59
CA ILE A 133 3.16 -16.58 7.41
C ILE A 133 2.58 -16.82 6.02
N THR A 134 3.16 -17.78 5.30
CA THR A 134 2.62 -18.16 4.00
C THR A 134 2.41 -19.67 3.89
N LYS A 135 1.40 -20.06 3.12
CA LYS A 135 1.06 -21.47 2.90
C LYS A 135 1.89 -22.07 1.76
N LEU A 136 2.45 -23.24 2.03
CA LEU A 136 3.11 -24.12 1.07
C LEU A 136 2.17 -25.29 0.77
N ARG A 137 2.06 -25.70 -0.49
CA ARG A 137 1.21 -26.85 -0.88
C ARG A 137 1.88 -28.16 -0.47
N GLY A 138 1.18 -28.99 0.29
CA GLY A 138 1.59 -30.33 0.66
C GLY A 138 1.33 -31.37 -0.45
N PRO A 139 1.52 -32.68 -0.16
CA PRO A 139 1.46 -33.74 -1.16
C PRO A 139 0.07 -33.82 -1.81
N ASP A 140 -0.98 -33.75 -1.02
CA ASP A 140 -2.35 -33.91 -1.48
C ASP A 140 -3.09 -32.58 -1.62
N ARG A 141 -4.15 -32.60 -2.42
CA ARG A 141 -5.05 -31.46 -2.55
C ARG A 141 -5.71 -31.15 -1.21
N GLY A 142 -5.56 -29.91 -0.75
CA GLY A 142 -6.11 -29.45 0.54
C GLY A 142 -5.12 -29.56 1.70
N VAL A 143 -3.98 -30.23 1.53
CA VAL A 143 -2.89 -30.23 2.51
C VAL A 143 -1.99 -29.02 2.29
N TYR A 144 -1.73 -28.27 3.37
CA TYR A 144 -0.86 -27.12 3.37
C TYR A 144 0.06 -27.14 4.59
N TYR A 145 1.26 -26.60 4.43
CA TYR A 145 2.19 -26.32 5.52
C TYR A 145 2.31 -24.81 5.70
N ASP A 146 2.44 -24.37 6.91
CA ASP A 146 2.58 -22.95 7.23
C ASP A 146 4.07 -22.61 7.42
N LEU A 147 4.60 -21.79 6.51
CA LEU A 147 5.95 -21.24 6.57
C LEU A 147 5.93 -19.88 7.26
N TYR A 148 6.56 -19.78 8.40
CA TYR A 148 6.80 -18.57 9.18
C TYR A 148 8.13 -17.98 8.77
N VAL A 149 8.19 -16.68 8.52
CA VAL A 149 9.43 -15.98 8.19
C VAL A 149 9.50 -14.66 8.92
N VAL A 150 10.63 -14.38 9.54
CA VAL A 150 10.96 -13.09 10.14
C VAL A 150 12.11 -12.48 9.38
N LEU A 151 11.94 -11.26 8.89
CA LEU A 151 12.92 -10.50 8.11
C LEU A 151 13.33 -9.24 8.85
N ASP A 152 14.60 -8.95 8.90
CA ASP A 152 15.09 -7.61 9.20
C ASP A 152 14.81 -6.68 8.02
N ILE A 153 14.07 -5.59 8.24
CA ILE A 153 13.61 -4.74 7.13
C ILE A 153 14.73 -3.91 6.51
N PHE A 154 15.82 -3.62 7.25
CA PHE A 154 16.94 -2.85 6.73
C PHE A 154 17.84 -3.70 5.85
N SER A 155 18.30 -4.83 6.38
CA SER A 155 19.22 -5.74 5.68
C SER A 155 18.53 -6.72 4.72
N ARG A 156 17.22 -6.92 4.84
CA ARG A 156 16.45 -8.01 4.18
C ARG A 156 16.83 -9.41 4.66
N PHE A 157 17.66 -9.53 5.68
CA PHE A 157 18.11 -10.81 6.21
C PHE A 157 16.95 -11.57 6.86
N ALA A 158 16.77 -12.83 6.47
CA ALA A 158 15.83 -13.72 7.13
C ALA A 158 16.45 -14.17 8.46
N VAL A 159 16.07 -13.48 9.55
CA VAL A 159 16.61 -13.73 10.91
C VAL A 159 16.08 -15.03 11.50
N ALA A 160 14.88 -15.44 11.12
CA ALA A 160 14.30 -16.73 11.48
C ALA A 160 13.29 -17.20 10.46
N TRP A 161 13.15 -18.52 10.36
CA TRP A 161 12.07 -19.18 9.65
C TRP A 161 11.78 -20.53 10.28
N THR A 162 10.55 -21.00 10.15
CA THR A 162 10.16 -22.37 10.52
C THR A 162 8.97 -22.82 9.69
N ILE A 163 8.77 -24.14 9.57
CA ILE A 163 7.61 -24.71 8.88
C ILE A 163 6.89 -25.66 9.81
N ALA A 164 5.57 -25.49 9.92
CA ALA A 164 4.68 -26.32 10.71
C ALA A 164 3.55 -26.92 9.85
N ALA A 165 2.96 -28.03 10.32
CA ALA A 165 1.81 -28.65 9.66
C ALA A 165 0.54 -27.78 9.77
N ARG A 166 0.47 -26.90 10.74
CA ARG A 166 -0.60 -25.93 10.97
C ARG A 166 -0.08 -24.72 11.73
N GLU A 167 -0.79 -23.62 11.63
CA GLU A 167 -0.49 -22.42 12.37
C GLU A 167 -0.62 -22.65 13.90
N ASP A 168 0.42 -22.25 14.64
CA ASP A 168 0.52 -22.45 16.10
C ASP A 168 1.26 -21.27 16.73
N ALA A 169 0.65 -20.70 17.77
CA ALA A 169 1.17 -19.53 18.48
C ALA A 169 2.43 -19.85 19.31
N GLN A 170 2.57 -21.08 19.82
CA GLN A 170 3.73 -21.47 20.61
C GLN A 170 4.95 -21.66 19.71
N ILE A 171 4.75 -22.22 18.49
CA ILE A 171 5.82 -22.31 17.49
C ILE A 171 6.32 -20.92 17.13
N ALA A 172 5.39 -19.98 16.90
CA ALA A 172 5.72 -18.59 16.62
C ALA A 172 6.52 -17.94 17.76
N LYS A 173 6.06 -18.08 19.00
CA LYS A 173 6.76 -17.59 20.19
C LYS A 173 8.19 -18.15 20.27
N ASN A 174 8.35 -19.45 20.21
CA ASN A 174 9.65 -20.12 20.30
C ASN A 174 10.62 -19.67 19.19
N MET A 175 10.11 -19.50 17.96
CA MET A 175 10.89 -19.00 16.82
C MET A 175 11.39 -17.56 17.08
N LEU A 176 10.55 -16.67 17.60
CA LEU A 176 10.93 -15.30 17.92
C LEU A 176 11.92 -15.24 19.07
N GLU A 177 11.72 -16.01 20.15
CA GLU A 177 12.66 -16.11 21.28
C GLU A 177 14.05 -16.58 20.80
N HIS A 178 14.08 -17.60 19.97
CA HIS A 178 15.33 -18.11 19.39
C HIS A 178 16.02 -17.09 18.51
N ALA A 179 15.26 -16.42 17.62
CA ALA A 179 15.79 -15.35 16.77
C ALA A 179 16.39 -14.20 17.57
N MET A 180 15.70 -13.75 18.61
CA MET A 180 16.18 -12.68 19.50
C MET A 180 17.42 -13.10 20.29
N GLY A 181 17.53 -14.37 20.67
CA GLY A 181 18.73 -14.91 21.32
C GLY A 181 19.96 -14.89 20.43
N ILE A 182 19.81 -15.00 19.11
CA ILE A 182 20.92 -15.02 18.15
C ILE A 182 21.25 -13.62 17.62
N HIS A 183 20.22 -12.85 17.21
CA HIS A 183 20.36 -11.59 16.48
C HIS A 183 20.14 -10.34 17.33
N GLY A 184 19.84 -10.50 18.62
CA GLY A 184 19.46 -9.41 19.50
C GLY A 184 17.95 -9.10 19.42
N VAL A 185 17.50 -8.31 20.40
CA VAL A 185 16.09 -7.91 20.53
C VAL A 185 15.83 -6.69 19.65
N PRO A 186 14.88 -6.72 18.70
CA PRO A 186 14.58 -5.58 17.87
C PRO A 186 13.80 -4.50 18.63
N GLU A 187 13.82 -3.27 18.16
CA GLU A 187 13.00 -2.18 18.70
C GLU A 187 11.51 -2.39 18.41
N ALA A 188 11.20 -2.92 17.21
CA ALA A 188 9.82 -3.18 16.81
C ALA A 188 9.69 -4.43 15.94
N ILE A 189 8.53 -5.08 16.05
CA ILE A 189 8.08 -6.12 15.10
C ILE A 189 6.80 -5.68 14.44
N HIS A 190 6.82 -5.72 13.10
CA HIS A 190 5.68 -5.48 12.26
C HIS A 190 5.14 -6.80 11.69
N ALA A 191 3.84 -7.00 11.78
CA ALA A 191 3.17 -8.19 11.27
C ALA A 191 1.76 -7.85 10.75
N ASP A 192 1.17 -8.75 10.00
CA ASP A 192 -0.26 -8.67 9.74
C ASP A 192 -1.07 -8.96 11.03
N ARG A 193 -2.38 -9.17 10.90
CA ARG A 193 -3.28 -9.50 12.01
C ARG A 193 -3.62 -10.97 12.07
N GLY A 194 -2.72 -11.84 11.62
CA GLY A 194 -2.88 -13.28 11.69
C GLY A 194 -3.08 -13.79 13.13
N THR A 195 -3.65 -14.97 13.24
CA THR A 195 -4.02 -15.58 14.54
C THR A 195 -2.82 -15.75 15.48
N SER A 196 -1.70 -16.24 14.94
CA SER A 196 -0.46 -16.39 15.73
C SER A 196 0.15 -15.06 16.12
N MET A 197 0.05 -14.05 15.25
CA MET A 197 0.66 -12.73 15.42
C MET A 197 -0.04 -11.88 16.50
N THR A 198 -1.34 -12.08 16.66
CA THR A 198 -2.16 -11.43 17.70
C THR A 198 -2.32 -12.28 18.95
N SER A 199 -1.71 -13.46 18.98
CA SER A 199 -1.85 -14.42 20.08
C SER A 199 -1.28 -13.90 21.41
N ARG A 200 -1.88 -14.38 22.49
CA ARG A 200 -1.46 -14.00 23.84
C ARG A 200 0.01 -14.36 24.16
N PRO A 201 0.52 -15.57 23.81
CA PRO A 201 1.92 -15.93 24.06
C PRO A 201 2.93 -15.02 23.36
N VAL A 202 2.69 -14.67 22.09
CA VAL A 202 3.56 -13.76 21.34
C VAL A 202 3.43 -12.33 21.89
N ALA A 203 2.21 -11.89 22.18
CA ALA A 203 1.97 -10.58 22.75
C ALA A 203 2.71 -10.38 24.09
N GLN A 204 2.66 -11.37 24.97
CA GLN A 204 3.33 -11.33 26.26
C GLN A 204 4.86 -11.30 26.11
N LEU A 205 5.43 -12.17 25.25
CA LEU A 205 6.86 -12.17 24.97
C LEU A 205 7.36 -10.77 24.54
N LEU A 206 6.67 -10.11 23.61
CA LEU A 206 7.09 -8.81 23.12
C LEU A 206 6.98 -7.71 24.19
N VAL A 207 5.96 -7.78 25.06
CA VAL A 207 5.82 -6.87 26.21
C VAL A 207 6.96 -7.08 27.21
N ASP A 208 7.27 -8.34 27.55
CA ASP A 208 8.30 -8.69 28.53
C ASP A 208 9.70 -8.24 28.06
N LEU A 209 9.93 -8.23 26.75
CA LEU A 209 11.18 -7.78 26.13
C LEU A 209 11.20 -6.31 25.71
N GLY A 210 10.11 -5.56 25.94
CA GLY A 210 10.01 -4.15 25.58
C GLY A 210 9.95 -3.87 24.07
N VAL A 211 9.57 -4.87 23.26
CA VAL A 211 9.49 -4.75 21.79
C VAL A 211 8.17 -4.10 21.38
N ALA A 212 8.25 -3.03 20.60
CA ALA A 212 7.06 -2.37 20.06
C ALA A 212 6.36 -3.27 19.03
N ARG A 213 5.02 -3.36 19.13
CA ARG A 213 4.20 -4.11 18.18
C ARG A 213 3.54 -3.18 17.18
N SER A 214 3.66 -3.51 15.92
CA SER A 214 2.99 -2.83 14.83
C SER A 214 2.24 -3.82 13.97
N HIS A 215 1.06 -3.46 13.49
CA HIS A 215 0.24 -4.32 12.64
C HIS A 215 -0.22 -3.60 11.40
N SER A 216 -0.26 -4.34 10.29
CA SER A 216 -0.88 -3.90 9.04
C SER A 216 -2.36 -3.50 9.27
N ARG A 217 -2.82 -2.52 8.50
CA ARG A 217 -4.24 -2.19 8.46
C ARG A 217 -5.02 -3.34 7.81
N PRO A 218 -6.26 -3.61 8.25
CA PRO A 218 -7.08 -4.65 7.62
C PRO A 218 -7.25 -4.40 6.12
N HIS A 219 -7.05 -5.44 5.31
CA HIS A 219 -7.21 -5.41 3.85
C HIS A 219 -6.27 -4.44 3.10
N VAL A 220 -5.15 -4.04 3.70
CA VAL A 220 -4.11 -3.22 3.06
C VAL A 220 -2.85 -4.05 2.90
N SER A 221 -2.67 -4.66 1.74
CA SER A 221 -1.51 -5.51 1.44
C SER A 221 -0.17 -4.76 1.47
N ASN A 222 -0.16 -3.49 1.09
CA ASN A 222 1.07 -2.68 1.02
C ASN A 222 1.68 -2.35 2.39
N ASP A 223 1.04 -2.72 3.49
CA ASP A 223 1.56 -2.44 4.83
C ASP A 223 2.67 -3.44 5.27
N ASN A 224 2.85 -4.59 4.57
CA ASN A 224 3.95 -5.54 4.83
C ASN A 224 4.77 -5.88 3.56
N PRO A 225 5.37 -4.88 2.89
CA PRO A 225 5.98 -5.05 1.58
C PRO A 225 7.21 -5.95 1.58
N TYR A 226 7.92 -6.05 2.70
CA TYR A 226 9.17 -6.82 2.81
C TYR A 226 8.91 -8.33 2.81
N SER A 227 7.97 -8.78 3.62
CA SER A 227 7.57 -10.19 3.67
C SER A 227 6.94 -10.63 2.35
N GLU A 228 6.08 -9.78 1.75
CA GLU A 228 5.50 -10.05 0.43
C GLU A 228 6.56 -10.21 -0.67
N ALA A 229 7.57 -9.33 -0.69
CA ALA A 229 8.67 -9.41 -1.65
C ALA A 229 9.51 -10.68 -1.45
N ALA A 230 9.77 -11.07 -0.20
CA ALA A 230 10.50 -12.30 0.10
C ALA A 230 9.72 -13.55 -0.33
N PHE A 231 8.40 -13.58 -0.09
CA PHE A 231 7.55 -14.69 -0.56
C PHE A 231 7.42 -14.75 -2.07
N LYS A 232 7.44 -13.60 -2.76
CA LYS A 232 7.54 -13.59 -4.22
C LYS A 232 8.85 -14.19 -4.68
N THR A 233 9.98 -13.78 -4.10
CA THR A 233 11.30 -14.35 -4.42
C THR A 233 11.34 -15.85 -4.19
N LEU A 234 10.74 -16.35 -3.10
CA LEU A 234 10.63 -17.77 -2.81
C LEU A 234 9.77 -18.52 -3.84
N LYS A 235 8.54 -18.07 -4.03
CA LYS A 235 7.52 -18.80 -4.83
C LYS A 235 7.75 -18.73 -6.33
N TYR A 236 8.48 -17.73 -6.81
CA TYR A 236 8.84 -17.58 -8.22
C TYR A 236 10.26 -18.09 -8.53
N ALA A 237 10.97 -18.64 -7.55
CA ALA A 237 12.25 -19.30 -7.81
C ALA A 237 12.02 -20.49 -8.77
N PRO A 238 12.84 -20.65 -9.83
CA PRO A 238 12.66 -21.75 -10.80
C PRO A 238 12.68 -23.13 -10.18
N VAL A 239 13.35 -23.27 -9.04
CA VAL A 239 13.46 -24.54 -8.28
C VAL A 239 12.32 -24.74 -7.27
N PHE A 240 11.38 -23.79 -7.16
CA PHE A 240 10.26 -23.90 -6.21
C PHE A 240 9.30 -25.00 -6.68
N PRO A 241 9.05 -26.04 -5.88
CA PRO A 241 8.20 -27.14 -6.30
C PRO A 241 6.72 -26.75 -6.27
N GLU A 242 5.95 -27.29 -7.19
CA GLU A 242 4.49 -27.08 -7.18
C GLU A 242 3.85 -27.62 -5.89
N ARG A 243 4.38 -28.75 -5.37
CA ARG A 243 3.97 -29.41 -4.13
C ARG A 243 5.17 -29.99 -3.42
N PHE A 244 5.11 -30.05 -2.10
CA PHE A 244 6.08 -30.73 -1.27
C PHE A 244 5.56 -32.11 -0.89
N GLY A 245 6.39 -33.13 -1.04
CA GLY A 245 6.02 -34.51 -0.72
C GLY A 245 5.82 -34.78 0.78
N SER A 246 6.49 -33.97 1.63
CA SER A 246 6.39 -34.06 3.09
C SER A 246 6.74 -32.71 3.76
N LEU A 247 6.45 -32.62 5.05
CA LEU A 247 6.92 -31.50 5.87
C LEU A 247 8.45 -31.45 5.94
N ALA A 248 9.11 -32.60 5.94
CA ALA A 248 10.57 -32.71 5.92
C ALA A 248 11.16 -32.15 4.63
N ASP A 249 10.56 -32.44 3.47
CA ASP A 249 10.98 -31.90 2.16
C ASP A 249 10.82 -30.40 2.12
N ALA A 250 9.70 -29.87 2.64
CA ALA A 250 9.47 -28.43 2.72
C ALA A 250 10.53 -27.74 3.59
N ARG A 251 10.91 -28.35 4.71
CA ARG A 251 11.97 -27.84 5.59
C ARG A 251 13.35 -27.89 4.94
N ALA A 252 13.68 -28.99 4.26
CA ALA A 252 14.94 -29.11 3.55
C ALA A 252 15.07 -28.07 2.44
N PHE A 253 14.02 -27.87 1.64
CA PHE A 253 13.96 -26.83 0.63
C PHE A 253 14.12 -25.43 1.22
N ALA A 254 13.37 -25.11 2.29
CA ALA A 254 13.45 -23.81 2.94
C ALA A 254 14.84 -23.54 3.52
N GLY A 255 15.52 -24.54 4.08
CA GLY A 255 16.88 -24.42 4.55
C GLY A 255 17.86 -24.01 3.45
N GLN A 256 17.78 -24.68 2.30
CA GLN A 256 18.58 -24.33 1.12
C GLN A 256 18.22 -22.95 0.57
N PHE A 257 16.92 -22.65 0.47
CA PHE A 257 16.46 -21.36 -0.04
C PHE A 257 16.89 -20.20 0.85
N PHE A 258 16.69 -20.24 2.18
CA PHE A 258 17.07 -19.14 3.07
C PHE A 258 18.58 -19.00 3.22
N SER A 259 19.35 -20.09 3.08
CA SER A 259 20.80 -20.00 2.94
C SER A 259 21.20 -19.20 1.68
N TYR A 260 20.68 -19.59 0.52
CA TYR A 260 20.87 -18.86 -0.73
C TYR A 260 20.37 -17.40 -0.61
N TYR A 261 19.16 -17.18 -0.08
CA TYR A 261 18.55 -15.87 0.06
C TYR A 261 19.41 -14.92 0.89
N ASN A 262 19.93 -15.39 2.02
CA ASN A 262 20.75 -14.58 2.90
C ASN A 262 22.17 -14.33 2.37
N HIS A 263 22.80 -15.32 1.75
CA HIS A 263 24.23 -15.25 1.45
C HIS A 263 24.57 -15.02 -0.02
N GLU A 264 23.67 -15.32 -0.95
CA GLU A 264 23.97 -15.26 -2.38
C GLU A 264 23.03 -14.32 -3.15
N HIS A 265 21.75 -14.29 -2.83
CA HIS A 265 20.77 -13.44 -3.51
C HIS A 265 21.07 -11.96 -3.30
N ARG A 266 21.13 -11.21 -4.41
CA ARG A 266 21.44 -9.76 -4.41
C ARG A 266 20.18 -8.95 -4.59
N HIS A 267 19.85 -8.15 -3.58
CA HIS A 267 18.63 -7.33 -3.58
C HIS A 267 18.87 -5.94 -4.18
N SER A 268 18.07 -5.55 -5.17
CA SER A 268 18.09 -4.20 -5.75
C SER A 268 17.83 -3.12 -4.70
N GLY A 269 16.90 -3.36 -3.78
CA GLY A 269 16.53 -2.42 -2.72
C GLY A 269 17.61 -2.17 -1.65
N ILE A 270 18.72 -2.93 -1.65
CA ILE A 270 19.88 -2.72 -0.77
C ILE A 270 21.18 -2.59 -1.57
N GLY A 271 21.10 -1.93 -2.74
CA GLY A 271 22.28 -1.67 -3.56
C GLY A 271 22.96 -2.92 -4.13
N LEU A 272 22.18 -3.95 -4.46
CA LEU A 272 22.66 -5.25 -4.95
C LEU A 272 23.63 -5.95 -3.99
N HIS A 273 23.51 -5.67 -2.70
CA HIS A 273 24.20 -6.44 -1.66
C HIS A 273 23.40 -7.71 -1.32
N THR A 274 24.07 -8.70 -0.74
CA THR A 274 23.40 -9.83 -0.10
C THR A 274 22.85 -9.39 1.27
N PRO A 275 21.73 -9.94 1.74
CA PRO A 275 21.22 -9.68 3.08
C PRO A 275 22.29 -9.85 4.17
N ALA A 276 23.07 -10.93 4.11
CA ALA A 276 24.15 -11.19 5.08
C ALA A 276 25.21 -10.09 5.07
N SER A 277 25.61 -9.58 3.91
CA SER A 277 26.64 -8.53 3.85
C SER A 277 26.18 -7.23 4.51
N VAL A 278 24.88 -6.92 4.44
CA VAL A 278 24.30 -5.75 5.11
C VAL A 278 24.11 -6.03 6.60
N HIS A 279 23.56 -7.20 6.94
CA HIS A 279 23.24 -7.57 8.32
C HIS A 279 24.48 -7.64 9.22
N TYR A 280 25.58 -8.16 8.68
CA TYR A 280 26.85 -8.31 9.41
C TYR A 280 27.87 -7.18 9.11
N GLY A 281 27.46 -6.11 8.43
CA GLY A 281 28.26 -4.89 8.29
C GLY A 281 29.44 -5.00 7.32
N THR A 282 29.47 -6.00 6.41
CA THR A 282 30.59 -6.19 5.45
C THR A 282 30.40 -5.40 4.15
N VAL A 283 29.41 -4.52 4.06
CA VAL A 283 29.09 -3.69 2.88
C VAL A 283 30.29 -2.88 2.39
N GLY A 284 31.07 -2.29 3.31
CA GLY A 284 32.25 -1.50 2.96
C GLY A 284 33.28 -2.30 2.16
N GLN A 285 33.58 -3.53 2.58
CA GLN A 285 34.50 -4.44 1.90
C GLN A 285 33.99 -4.82 0.51
N VAL A 286 32.72 -5.19 0.40
CA VAL A 286 32.08 -5.54 -0.87
C VAL A 286 32.09 -4.36 -1.84
N ARG A 287 31.82 -3.15 -1.35
CA ARG A 287 31.86 -1.93 -2.18
C ARG A 287 33.29 -1.60 -2.66
N ALA A 288 34.28 -1.72 -1.79
CA ALA A 288 35.68 -1.50 -2.17
C ALA A 288 36.13 -2.47 -3.27
N GLN A 289 35.77 -3.76 -3.14
CA GLN A 289 36.08 -4.75 -4.18
C GLN A 289 35.35 -4.44 -5.51
N ARG A 290 34.10 -4.03 -5.47
CA ARG A 290 33.36 -3.63 -6.68
C ARG A 290 33.96 -2.37 -7.32
N GLN A 291 34.34 -1.38 -6.50
CA GLN A 291 35.00 -0.17 -7.00
C GLN A 291 36.33 -0.48 -7.68
N PHE A 292 37.16 -1.34 -7.08
CA PHE A 292 38.41 -1.80 -7.70
C PHE A 292 38.19 -2.41 -9.09
N THR A 293 37.14 -3.26 -9.21
CA THR A 293 36.78 -3.88 -10.50
C THR A 293 36.31 -2.84 -11.52
N LEU A 294 35.51 -1.87 -11.09
CA LEU A 294 35.00 -0.79 -11.95
C LEU A 294 36.14 0.16 -12.38
N ASP A 295 37.08 0.45 -11.50
CA ASP A 295 38.22 1.29 -11.81
C ASP A 295 39.14 0.64 -12.85
N ALA A 296 39.39 -0.65 -12.73
CA ALA A 296 40.14 -1.41 -13.73
C ALA A 296 39.43 -1.41 -15.10
N ALA A 297 38.12 -1.60 -15.12
CA ALA A 297 37.31 -1.53 -16.34
C ALA A 297 37.32 -0.12 -16.96
N TYR A 298 37.25 0.92 -16.14
CA TYR A 298 37.33 2.31 -16.58
C TYR A 298 38.71 2.66 -17.14
N ALA A 299 39.77 2.21 -16.50
CA ALA A 299 41.12 2.41 -17.00
C ALA A 299 41.39 1.74 -18.36
N ALA A 300 40.80 0.57 -18.57
CA ALA A 300 40.91 -0.17 -19.84
C ALA A 300 40.07 0.44 -20.98
N HIS A 301 38.89 0.98 -20.66
CA HIS A 301 37.91 1.44 -21.64
C HIS A 301 37.10 2.65 -21.15
N PRO A 302 37.74 3.84 -20.96
CA PRO A 302 37.03 5.02 -20.42
C PRO A 302 35.91 5.50 -21.33
N GLU A 303 35.98 5.28 -22.62
CA GLU A 303 34.97 5.64 -23.62
C GLU A 303 33.61 4.95 -23.40
N ARG A 304 33.59 3.80 -22.71
CA ARG A 304 32.35 3.05 -22.40
C ARG A 304 31.56 3.66 -21.25
N PHE A 305 32.16 4.58 -20.49
CA PHE A 305 31.55 5.15 -19.27
C PHE A 305 31.14 6.62 -19.42
N GLY A 306 31.10 7.16 -20.63
CA GLY A 306 30.64 8.52 -20.91
C GLY A 306 31.37 9.60 -20.10
N ASN A 307 32.71 9.47 -19.94
CA ASN A 307 33.60 10.36 -19.19
C ASN A 307 33.29 10.48 -17.67
N ARG A 308 32.49 9.57 -17.10
CA ARG A 308 32.25 9.53 -15.66
C ARG A 308 32.83 8.25 -15.08
N ARG A 309 33.61 8.41 -14.01
CA ARG A 309 34.10 7.25 -13.25
C ARG A 309 32.93 6.51 -12.65
N PRO A 310 32.77 5.20 -12.92
CA PRO A 310 31.65 4.42 -12.41
C PRO A 310 31.76 4.20 -10.89
N GLU A 311 30.64 4.17 -10.21
CA GLU A 311 30.53 3.82 -8.79
C GLU A 311 29.60 2.63 -8.60
N PRO A 312 29.88 1.72 -7.63
CA PRO A 312 28.95 0.67 -7.29
C PRO A 312 27.68 1.24 -6.62
N PRO A 313 26.54 0.58 -6.74
CA PRO A 313 25.30 1.00 -6.09
C PRO A 313 25.50 1.26 -4.60
N ARG A 314 24.85 2.30 -4.09
CA ARG A 314 24.90 2.68 -2.67
C ARG A 314 23.86 1.93 -1.88
N LEU A 315 24.16 1.61 -0.63
CA LEU A 315 23.16 1.14 0.33
C LEU A 315 22.22 2.30 0.69
N PRO A 316 20.90 2.10 0.71
CA PRO A 316 19.96 3.09 1.26
C PRO A 316 20.26 3.41 2.72
N GLN A 317 20.01 4.64 3.13
CA GLN A 317 20.26 5.09 4.51
C GLN A 317 19.18 4.63 5.48
N ALA A 318 17.97 4.36 4.97
CA ALA A 318 16.84 3.91 5.77
C ALA A 318 15.92 2.97 4.98
N ALA A 319 15.25 2.09 5.71
CA ALA A 319 14.16 1.27 5.22
C ALA A 319 12.87 1.65 5.97
N TRP A 320 11.77 1.78 5.24
CA TRP A 320 10.50 2.26 5.79
C TRP A 320 9.38 1.25 5.58
N ILE A 321 8.56 1.08 6.59
CA ILE A 321 7.20 0.61 6.41
C ILE A 321 6.32 1.86 6.39
N ASN A 322 5.65 2.11 5.27
CA ASN A 322 4.79 3.27 5.07
C ASN A 322 5.50 4.63 5.28
N GLN A 323 6.53 4.90 4.50
CA GLN A 323 7.24 6.19 4.57
C GLN A 323 6.25 7.39 4.53
N PRO A 324 6.36 8.38 5.45
CA PRO A 324 5.61 9.62 5.41
C PRO A 324 5.85 10.39 4.11
N SER A 325 4.88 11.20 3.69
CA SER A 325 5.10 12.12 2.57
C SER A 325 6.18 13.15 2.92
N GLN A 326 6.89 13.67 1.92
CA GLN A 326 7.91 14.70 2.16
C GLN A 326 7.33 15.94 2.86
N GLU A 327 6.08 16.29 2.57
CA GLU A 327 5.38 17.41 3.22
C GLU A 327 5.15 17.16 4.72
N ALA A 328 4.83 15.93 5.11
CA ALA A 328 4.66 15.55 6.52
C ALA A 328 5.99 15.58 7.28
N LEU A 329 7.11 15.20 6.64
CA LEU A 329 8.45 15.26 7.24
C LEU A 329 8.95 16.70 7.47
N ILE A 330 8.54 17.65 6.62
CA ILE A 330 8.92 19.07 6.75
C ILE A 330 8.11 19.74 7.88
N GLN A 331 6.88 19.31 8.15
CA GLN A 331 6.03 19.87 9.21
C GLN A 331 6.43 19.40 10.62
N THR A 332 7.24 18.36 10.76
CA THR A 332 7.68 17.76 12.04
C THR A 332 9.14 18.10 12.40
N ALA A 333 9.86 18.82 11.53
CA ALA A 333 11.23 19.30 11.72
C ALA A 333 11.24 20.80 12.13
#